data_ff59861fc69a27848542662aeb7dd39e
#
_entry.id   ff59861fc69a27848542662aeb7dd39e
#
_cell.length_a   1.000
_cell.length_b   1.000
_cell.length_c   1.000
_cell.angle_alpha   90.00
_cell.angle_beta   90.00
_cell.angle_gamma   90.00
#
_symmetry.space_group_name_H-M   'P 1'
#
loop_
_entity.id
_entity.type
_entity.pdbx_description
1 polymer ?
#
loop_
_entity_poly.entity_id
_entity_poly.type
_entity_poly.pdbx_seq_one_letter_code
_entity_poly.pdbx_strand_id
1 'polypeptide(L)'
;MNIKDAKNEIIHTLAAYLKKDGNGVYTYPLVRQRPILLIGPPGIGKTAVMEQVAAECKVGLVAYTITHHTRQSAVGLPKIVTRNYGGTETDITEYTMSEIIASVYEYMEQTGKKEGILFIDEINCVSETLAPAMLQFLQNKTFGTHKVPQGWIIVAAGNPPAYNKSVREFDIVTLDRVRKISIQADTDVWLEYAGEKGIHGAILSYLSLKKENFYMVENTVDGKFFVTARGWEDLSEILKSYEELQVEIGEELIGEFLQKEEIARDFAGYYRLYEKYKSDYQIQEILDGNVISGQLKTCCDMGKKASFEERFTVTEMLLEAVTERISVFQKTDEKIEKLYENLKLLKIFLQEKNSVEAMEQFVASRRKALDAKICSELLTAEEAAREEEQIRILEEYFFQLKELHISDVAEGIEQIGERFGNVCRLRNEKLEETKKMLEQAFSFLEECFGEGQELLLFETGLTGDDRCSIFISQYGCPSYFKHCELLLYSKKENELRKECRDLLEE
;
A
#
# COMPACT_ATOMS: atom_id res chain seq x y z
N MET A 1 -19.91 -0.40 3.87
CA MET A 1 -18.91 0.21 2.97
C MET A 1 -17.61 -0.55 3.18
N ASN A 2 -16.89 -0.89 2.12
CA ASN A 2 -15.55 -1.50 2.27
C ASN A 2 -14.48 -0.44 2.60
N ILE A 3 -13.24 -0.89 2.84
CA ILE A 3 -12.15 0.00 3.26
C ILE A 3 -11.68 0.95 2.14
N LYS A 4 -11.73 0.52 0.87
CA LYS A 4 -11.38 1.33 -0.32
C LYS A 4 -12.38 2.47 -0.52
N ASP A 5 -13.68 2.20 -0.40
CA ASP A 5 -14.72 3.22 -0.46
C ASP A 5 -14.58 4.22 0.68
N ALA A 6 -14.26 3.74 1.90
CA ALA A 6 -14.03 4.59 3.05
C ALA A 6 -12.82 5.51 2.84
N LYS A 7 -11.73 5.00 2.27
CA LYS A 7 -10.55 5.79 1.85
C LYS A 7 -10.95 6.93 0.93
N ASN A 8 -11.66 6.62 -0.16
CA ASN A 8 -12.10 7.61 -1.14
C ASN A 8 -13.00 8.68 -0.52
N GLU A 9 -13.91 8.28 0.36
CA GLU A 9 -14.82 9.22 1.03
C GLU A 9 -14.08 10.16 2.00
N ILE A 10 -13.00 9.69 2.63
CA ILE A 10 -12.12 10.53 3.46
C ILE A 10 -11.35 11.52 2.58
N ILE A 11 -10.80 11.08 1.45
CA ILE A 11 -10.11 11.94 0.47
C ILE A 11 -11.05 13.06 -0.01
N HIS A 12 -12.29 12.72 -0.40
CA HIS A 12 -13.29 13.71 -0.82
C HIS A 12 -13.63 14.69 0.30
N THR A 13 -13.73 14.21 1.54
CA THR A 13 -13.98 15.04 2.70
C THR A 13 -12.83 16.00 2.99
N LEU A 14 -11.58 15.53 2.90
CA LEU A 14 -10.36 16.34 3.00
C LEU A 14 -10.37 17.44 1.94
N ALA A 15 -10.57 17.08 0.67
CA ALA A 15 -10.62 18.02 -0.43
C ALA A 15 -11.69 19.11 -0.21
N ALA A 16 -12.89 18.73 0.30
CA ALA A 16 -13.96 19.67 0.59
C ALA A 16 -13.62 20.60 1.77
N TYR A 17 -13.07 20.06 2.87
CA TYR A 17 -12.79 20.82 4.09
C TYR A 17 -11.55 21.71 3.97
N LEU A 18 -10.58 21.33 3.15
CA LEU A 18 -9.35 22.09 2.92
C LEU A 18 -9.43 23.03 1.72
N LYS A 19 -10.56 23.05 0.99
CA LYS A 19 -10.77 23.96 -0.14
C LYS A 19 -10.65 25.41 0.31
N LYS A 20 -9.80 26.19 -0.38
CA LYS A 20 -9.58 27.61 -0.15
C LYS A 20 -10.19 28.47 -1.26
N ASP A 21 -10.53 29.69 -0.93
CA ASP A 21 -10.91 30.73 -1.89
C ASP A 21 -9.67 31.39 -2.52
N GLY A 22 -9.88 32.35 -3.43
CA GLY A 22 -8.82 33.11 -4.08
C GLY A 22 -7.93 33.92 -3.12
N ASN A 23 -8.35 34.11 -1.88
CA ASN A 23 -7.61 34.83 -0.83
C ASN A 23 -6.88 33.88 0.15
N GLY A 24 -6.96 32.57 -0.09
CA GLY A 24 -6.33 31.55 0.76
C GLY A 24 -7.11 31.21 2.03
N VAL A 25 -8.38 31.63 2.14
CA VAL A 25 -9.26 31.36 3.28
C VAL A 25 -10.07 30.08 2.99
N TYR A 26 -10.19 29.19 4.00
CA TYR A 26 -11.00 27.98 3.87
C TYR A 26 -12.46 28.31 3.59
N THR A 27 -13.01 27.77 2.51
CA THR A 27 -14.39 28.02 2.09
C THR A 27 -15.41 27.31 2.95
N TYR A 28 -15.04 26.15 3.53
CA TYR A 28 -15.93 25.38 4.40
C TYR A 28 -15.76 25.84 5.87
N PRO A 29 -16.84 26.32 6.52
CA PRO A 29 -16.75 26.85 7.89
C PRO A 29 -16.26 25.80 8.88
N LEU A 30 -15.24 26.12 9.68
CA LEU A 30 -14.61 25.21 10.66
C LEU A 30 -15.65 24.61 11.64
N VAL A 31 -16.64 25.40 12.05
CA VAL A 31 -17.71 24.97 12.96
C VAL A 31 -18.61 23.90 12.35
N ARG A 32 -18.69 23.83 11.02
CA ARG A 32 -19.50 22.83 10.30
C ARG A 32 -18.70 21.61 9.87
N GLN A 33 -17.38 21.60 10.03
CA GLN A 33 -16.54 20.45 9.74
C GLN A 33 -16.75 19.37 10.80
N ARG A 34 -17.59 18.40 10.51
CA ARG A 34 -17.83 17.25 11.39
C ARG A 34 -16.61 16.32 11.39
N PRO A 35 -16.10 15.89 12.57
CA PRO A 35 -15.09 14.82 12.65
C PRO A 35 -15.61 13.56 11.99
N ILE A 36 -14.72 12.81 11.34
CA ILE A 36 -15.05 11.50 10.78
C ILE A 36 -14.91 10.46 11.88
N LEU A 37 -15.87 9.56 11.99
CA LEU A 37 -15.84 8.42 12.92
C LEU A 37 -15.91 7.12 12.14
N LEU A 38 -14.78 6.41 12.07
CA LEU A 38 -14.65 5.11 11.43
C LEU A 38 -15.00 4.00 12.42
N ILE A 39 -16.07 3.27 12.17
CA ILE A 39 -16.44 2.11 12.99
C ILE A 39 -16.35 0.86 12.12
N GLY A 40 -15.48 -0.06 12.53
CA GLY A 40 -15.26 -1.30 11.79
C GLY A 40 -14.51 -2.35 12.61
N PRO A 41 -14.53 -3.61 12.16
CA PRO A 41 -13.89 -4.72 12.83
C PRO A 41 -12.39 -4.47 13.09
N PRO A 42 -11.78 -5.12 14.08
CA PRO A 42 -10.33 -5.02 14.32
C PRO A 42 -9.55 -5.67 13.16
N GLY A 43 -8.33 -5.19 12.90
CA GLY A 43 -7.42 -5.81 11.93
C GLY A 43 -7.77 -5.65 10.44
N ILE A 44 -8.68 -4.73 10.08
CA ILE A 44 -9.08 -4.45 8.68
C ILE A 44 -8.31 -3.28 8.03
N GLY A 45 -7.25 -2.78 8.66
CA GLY A 45 -6.39 -1.73 8.05
C GLY A 45 -6.84 -0.29 8.28
N LYS A 46 -7.69 0.03 9.30
CA LYS A 46 -8.14 1.42 9.56
C LYS A 46 -7.00 2.43 9.70
N THR A 47 -5.94 2.08 10.40
CA THR A 47 -4.76 2.94 10.61
C THR A 47 -3.95 3.07 9.33
N ALA A 48 -3.68 1.96 8.63
CA ALA A 48 -2.93 1.94 7.37
C ALA A 48 -3.60 2.81 6.28
N VAL A 49 -4.93 2.82 6.24
CA VAL A 49 -5.67 3.70 5.30
C VAL A 49 -5.42 5.18 5.60
N MET A 50 -5.26 5.59 6.87
CA MET A 50 -4.94 6.98 7.20
C MET A 50 -3.56 7.40 6.69
N GLU A 51 -2.58 6.51 6.76
CA GLU A 51 -1.24 6.73 6.20
C GLU A 51 -1.31 6.89 4.68
N GLN A 52 -2.06 6.01 4.00
CA GLN A 52 -2.27 6.11 2.54
C GLN A 52 -2.97 7.41 2.14
N VAL A 53 -4.03 7.80 2.86
CA VAL A 53 -4.77 9.06 2.59
C VAL A 53 -3.86 10.27 2.78
N ALA A 54 -3.06 10.30 3.86
CA ALA A 54 -2.16 11.41 4.13
C ALA A 54 -1.06 11.53 3.04
N ALA A 55 -0.51 10.40 2.59
CA ALA A 55 0.47 10.37 1.52
C ALA A 55 -0.14 10.83 0.18
N GLU A 56 -1.30 10.31 -0.21
CA GLU A 56 -1.98 10.63 -1.46
C GLU A 56 -2.42 12.11 -1.53
N CYS A 57 -2.99 12.62 -0.43
CA CYS A 57 -3.38 14.02 -0.33
C CYS A 57 -2.22 14.97 -0.03
N LYS A 58 -1.01 14.45 0.24
CA LYS A 58 0.20 15.22 0.61
C LYS A 58 0.01 16.10 1.84
N VAL A 59 -0.79 15.63 2.81
CA VAL A 59 -1.05 16.32 4.08
C VAL A 59 -0.28 15.67 5.23
N GLY A 60 -0.23 16.33 6.39
CA GLY A 60 0.36 15.75 7.60
C GLY A 60 -0.54 14.67 8.22
N LEU A 61 0.05 13.75 8.96
CA LEU A 61 -0.66 12.77 9.76
C LEU A 61 -0.07 12.73 11.17
N VAL A 62 -0.91 12.98 12.17
CA VAL A 62 -0.60 12.73 13.58
C VAL A 62 -1.55 11.64 14.07
N ALA A 63 -1.00 10.44 14.31
CA ALA A 63 -1.76 9.30 14.81
C ALA A 63 -1.59 9.17 16.34
N TYR A 64 -2.71 9.02 17.02
CA TYR A 64 -2.75 8.99 18.48
C TYR A 64 -3.65 7.88 19.00
N THR A 65 -3.10 6.94 19.76
CA THR A 65 -3.87 5.85 20.38
C THR A 65 -4.28 6.27 21.80
N ILE A 66 -5.57 6.41 22.04
CA ILE A 66 -6.10 7.04 23.26
C ILE A 66 -6.14 6.12 24.48
N THR A 67 -6.07 4.80 24.30
CA THR A 67 -6.26 3.80 25.38
C THR A 67 -5.21 3.87 26.48
N HIS A 68 -4.01 4.34 26.18
CA HIS A 68 -2.91 4.44 27.15
C HIS A 68 -2.91 5.77 27.92
N HIS A 69 -3.86 6.66 27.63
CA HIS A 69 -3.89 8.00 28.21
C HIS A 69 -4.85 8.12 29.40
N THR A 70 -4.35 8.82 30.41
CA THR A 70 -5.18 9.27 31.54
C THR A 70 -5.91 10.57 31.15
N ARG A 71 -6.95 10.93 31.90
CA ARG A 71 -7.60 12.22 31.72
C ARG A 71 -6.62 13.39 31.80
N GLN A 72 -5.61 13.30 32.66
CA GLN A 72 -4.64 14.36 32.87
C GLN A 72 -3.68 14.53 31.70
N SER A 73 -3.18 13.45 31.11
CA SER A 73 -2.32 13.52 29.92
C SER A 73 -3.09 13.98 28.68
N ALA A 74 -4.33 13.49 28.50
CA ALA A 74 -5.13 13.82 27.32
C ALA A 74 -5.72 15.25 27.35
N VAL A 75 -6.15 15.75 28.51
CA VAL A 75 -6.82 17.06 28.66
C VAL A 75 -5.87 18.18 29.09
N GLY A 76 -4.76 17.82 29.74
CA GLY A 76 -3.81 18.73 30.38
C GLY A 76 -4.02 18.82 31.90
N LEU A 77 -3.02 19.38 32.56
CA LEU A 77 -3.00 19.57 34.02
C LEU A 77 -3.57 20.94 34.39
N PRO A 78 -4.37 21.04 35.49
CA PRO A 78 -4.81 22.33 35.98
C PRO A 78 -3.61 23.13 36.54
N LYS A 79 -3.51 24.40 36.12
CA LYS A 79 -2.51 25.36 36.58
C LYS A 79 -3.23 26.60 37.09
N ILE A 80 -2.88 27.06 38.26
CA ILE A 80 -3.39 28.32 38.82
C ILE A 80 -2.60 29.46 38.20
N VAL A 81 -3.32 30.44 37.64
CA VAL A 81 -2.74 31.63 37.01
C VAL A 81 -3.50 32.85 37.54
N THR A 82 -2.78 33.83 38.05
CA THR A 82 -3.38 35.11 38.49
C THR A 82 -3.63 36.03 37.29
N ARG A 83 -4.84 36.46 37.08
CA ARG A 83 -5.23 37.45 36.04
C ARG A 83 -5.91 38.63 36.63
N ASN A 84 -5.71 39.82 36.01
CA ASN A 84 -6.35 41.05 36.42
C ASN A 84 -7.66 41.23 35.60
N TYR A 85 -8.78 41.26 36.28
CA TYR A 85 -10.09 41.56 35.72
C TYR A 85 -10.65 42.89 36.30
N GLY A 86 -10.64 43.93 35.49
CA GLY A 86 -11.17 45.22 35.89
C GLY A 86 -10.43 45.87 37.08
N GLY A 87 -9.16 45.61 37.26
CA GLY A 87 -8.34 46.14 38.35
C GLY A 87 -8.21 45.21 39.57
N THR A 88 -8.90 44.05 39.58
CA THR A 88 -8.84 43.09 40.67
C THR A 88 -8.05 41.87 40.23
N GLU A 89 -6.99 41.52 40.96
CA GLU A 89 -6.26 40.26 40.77
C GLU A 89 -7.13 39.08 41.23
N THR A 90 -7.30 38.13 40.34
CA THR A 90 -8.14 36.93 40.59
C THR A 90 -7.36 35.69 40.12
N ASP A 91 -7.28 34.69 40.99
CA ASP A 91 -6.73 33.41 40.65
C ASP A 91 -7.75 32.60 39.85
N ILE A 92 -7.31 32.15 38.67
CA ILE A 92 -8.14 31.31 37.82
C ILE A 92 -7.40 29.99 37.52
N THR A 93 -8.18 28.95 37.25
CA THR A 93 -7.61 27.67 36.82
C THR A 93 -7.56 27.64 35.31
N GLU A 94 -6.37 27.51 34.75
CA GLU A 94 -6.14 27.19 33.35
C GLU A 94 -5.60 25.77 33.25
N TYR A 95 -5.82 25.16 32.09
CA TYR A 95 -5.24 23.84 31.80
C TYR A 95 -3.98 24.02 30.93
N THR A 96 -2.96 23.22 31.17
CA THR A 96 -1.81 23.10 30.25
C THR A 96 -2.31 22.58 28.90
N MET A 97 -1.56 22.79 27.84
CA MET A 97 -1.91 22.24 26.54
C MET A 97 -1.98 20.71 26.60
N SER A 98 -3.00 20.15 26.01
CA SER A 98 -3.17 18.71 25.81
C SER A 98 -2.02 18.17 24.96
N GLU A 99 -1.48 17.00 25.31
CA GLU A 99 -0.47 16.30 24.54
C GLU A 99 -0.95 16.01 23.09
N ILE A 100 -2.23 15.68 22.92
CA ILE A 100 -2.86 15.46 21.62
C ILE A 100 -2.79 16.72 20.72
N ILE A 101 -3.00 17.90 21.31
CA ILE A 101 -2.93 19.16 20.55
C ILE A 101 -1.47 19.59 20.36
N ALA A 102 -0.63 19.39 21.39
CA ALA A 102 0.78 19.74 21.32
C ALA A 102 1.50 18.96 20.22
N SER A 103 1.24 17.64 20.06
CA SER A 103 1.82 16.82 19.00
C SER A 103 1.49 17.33 17.59
N VAL A 104 0.29 17.92 17.39
CA VAL A 104 -0.04 18.55 16.11
C VAL A 104 0.80 19.80 15.85
N TYR A 105 0.99 20.66 16.86
CA TYR A 105 1.83 21.85 16.71
C TYR A 105 3.30 21.49 16.50
N GLU A 106 3.83 20.53 17.25
CA GLU A 106 5.20 20.02 17.11
C GLU A 106 5.43 19.45 15.70
N TYR A 107 4.47 18.65 15.20
CA TYR A 107 4.54 18.13 13.84
C TYR A 107 4.55 19.27 12.79
N MET A 108 3.71 20.30 12.97
CA MET A 108 3.69 21.46 12.07
C MET A 108 5.01 22.24 12.09
N GLU A 109 5.64 22.36 13.26
CA GLU A 109 6.94 23.04 13.39
C GLU A 109 8.08 22.25 12.76
N GLN A 110 8.07 20.92 12.92
CA GLN A 110 9.10 20.03 12.40
C GLN A 110 9.02 19.88 10.87
N THR A 111 7.81 19.72 10.33
CA THR A 111 7.60 19.39 8.92
C THR A 111 7.27 20.59 8.03
N GLY A 112 6.83 21.70 8.63
CA GLY A 112 6.30 22.87 7.90
C GLY A 112 4.91 22.65 7.28
N LYS A 113 4.28 21.46 7.42
CA LYS A 113 2.96 21.15 6.90
C LYS A 113 1.87 21.84 7.73
N LYS A 114 1.07 22.68 7.08
CA LYS A 114 -0.02 23.44 7.73
C LYS A 114 -1.36 22.73 7.71
N GLU A 115 -1.48 21.67 6.93
CA GLU A 115 -2.71 20.89 6.73
C GLU A 115 -2.45 19.42 7.05
N GLY A 116 -3.41 18.77 7.71
CA GLY A 116 -3.22 17.40 8.13
C GLY A 116 -4.46 16.72 8.71
N ILE A 117 -4.25 15.48 9.09
CA ILE A 117 -5.20 14.61 9.78
C ILE A 117 -4.69 14.39 11.20
N LEU A 118 -5.53 14.69 12.18
CA LEU A 118 -5.37 14.19 13.54
C LEU A 118 -6.19 12.90 13.65
N PHE A 119 -5.51 11.76 13.62
CA PHE A 119 -6.12 10.45 13.72
C PHE A 119 -6.12 9.95 15.18
N ILE A 120 -7.29 9.65 15.72
CA ILE A 120 -7.46 9.16 17.09
C ILE A 120 -7.97 7.74 17.03
N ASP A 121 -7.11 6.79 17.32
CA ASP A 121 -7.48 5.37 17.31
C ASP A 121 -8.07 4.93 18.65
N GLU A 122 -8.94 3.90 18.60
CA GLU A 122 -9.61 3.26 19.74
C GLU A 122 -10.45 4.22 20.58
N ILE A 123 -11.05 5.24 19.94
CA ILE A 123 -11.80 6.33 20.62
C ILE A 123 -12.90 5.84 21.57
N ASN A 124 -13.45 4.66 21.35
CA ASN A 124 -14.52 4.08 22.16
C ASN A 124 -14.04 3.05 23.20
N CYS A 125 -12.72 2.87 23.32
CA CYS A 125 -12.09 2.06 24.38
C CYS A 125 -11.54 2.89 25.54
N VAL A 126 -11.82 4.19 25.57
CA VAL A 126 -11.36 5.13 26.61
C VAL A 126 -11.97 4.84 27.97
N SER A 127 -11.25 5.20 29.04
CA SER A 127 -11.74 5.10 30.42
C SER A 127 -13.02 5.94 30.64
N GLU A 128 -13.83 5.56 31.63
CA GLU A 128 -15.07 6.28 31.99
C GLU A 128 -14.84 7.75 32.29
N THR A 129 -13.72 8.06 32.90
CA THR A 129 -13.37 9.43 33.28
C THR A 129 -12.93 10.29 32.11
N LEU A 130 -12.39 9.66 31.04
CA LEU A 130 -11.88 10.36 29.85
C LEU A 130 -12.95 10.48 28.75
N ALA A 131 -13.87 9.51 28.62
CA ALA A 131 -14.85 9.46 27.55
C ALA A 131 -15.64 10.78 27.37
N PRO A 132 -16.19 11.44 28.40
CA PRO A 132 -16.93 12.70 28.23
C PRO A 132 -16.05 13.83 27.66
N ALA A 133 -14.77 13.89 28.07
CA ALA A 133 -13.83 14.89 27.58
C ALA A 133 -13.48 14.65 26.11
N MET A 134 -13.30 13.39 25.69
CA MET A 134 -13.04 13.03 24.30
C MET A 134 -14.22 13.32 23.39
N LEU A 135 -15.46 13.03 23.85
CA LEU A 135 -16.65 13.37 23.11
C LEU A 135 -16.80 14.89 22.94
N GLN A 136 -16.52 15.66 23.99
CA GLN A 136 -16.49 17.11 23.93
C GLN A 136 -15.41 17.62 22.97
N PHE A 137 -14.23 16.98 22.96
CA PHE A 137 -13.15 17.29 22.03
C PHE A 137 -13.57 17.06 20.57
N LEU A 138 -14.18 15.92 20.25
CA LEU A 138 -14.69 15.65 18.90
C LEU A 138 -15.70 16.72 18.45
N GLN A 139 -16.54 17.20 19.36
CA GLN A 139 -17.56 18.21 19.06
C GLN A 139 -16.97 19.61 18.84
N ASN A 140 -16.10 20.05 19.74
CA ASN A 140 -15.63 21.43 19.81
C ASN A 140 -14.23 21.61 19.20
N LYS A 141 -13.50 20.52 18.93
CA LYS A 141 -12.09 20.52 18.49
C LYS A 141 -11.18 21.29 19.46
N THR A 142 -11.52 21.25 20.77
CA THR A 142 -10.80 21.96 21.83
C THR A 142 -10.68 21.12 23.08
N PHE A 143 -9.54 21.23 23.75
CA PHE A 143 -9.36 20.85 25.15
C PHE A 143 -9.10 22.12 25.97
N GLY A 144 -10.02 22.46 26.90
CA GLY A 144 -9.95 23.71 27.63
C GLY A 144 -9.94 24.93 26.70
N THR A 145 -8.89 25.73 26.77
CA THR A 145 -8.68 26.91 25.93
C THR A 145 -7.92 26.61 24.63
N HIS A 146 -7.33 25.43 24.50
CA HIS A 146 -6.49 25.06 23.37
C HIS A 146 -7.31 24.42 22.25
N LYS A 147 -7.07 24.87 21.02
CA LYS A 147 -7.81 24.43 19.82
C LYS A 147 -6.89 23.64 18.88
N VAL A 148 -7.46 22.69 18.18
CA VAL A 148 -6.79 22.08 17.02
C VAL A 148 -6.55 23.17 15.95
N PRO A 149 -5.37 23.26 15.36
CA PRO A 149 -5.05 24.26 14.32
C PRO A 149 -6.01 24.19 13.14
N GLN A 150 -6.23 25.33 12.49
CA GLN A 150 -6.97 25.35 11.21
C GLN A 150 -6.19 24.55 10.15
N GLY A 151 -6.91 23.83 9.32
CA GLY A 151 -6.31 22.93 8.32
C GLY A 151 -6.11 21.51 8.83
N TRP A 152 -6.36 21.23 10.12
CA TRP A 152 -6.29 19.88 10.68
C TRP A 152 -7.70 19.31 10.89
N ILE A 153 -7.91 18.13 10.32
CA ILE A 153 -9.18 17.42 10.35
C ILE A 153 -9.08 16.25 11.32
N ILE A 154 -10.08 16.10 12.18
CA ILE A 154 -10.13 14.99 13.13
C ILE A 154 -10.80 13.79 12.46
N VAL A 155 -10.09 12.67 12.46
CA VAL A 155 -10.59 11.35 12.11
C VAL A 155 -10.42 10.45 13.34
N ALA A 156 -11.49 9.86 13.81
CA ALA A 156 -11.46 8.93 14.94
C ALA A 156 -11.82 7.52 14.47
N ALA A 157 -11.21 6.51 15.04
CA ALA A 157 -11.54 5.11 14.77
C ALA A 157 -11.94 4.36 16.04
N GLY A 158 -12.81 3.39 15.86
CA GLY A 158 -13.24 2.52 16.94
C GLY A 158 -13.72 1.17 16.42
N ASN A 159 -13.88 0.23 17.34
CA ASN A 159 -14.40 -1.10 17.03
C ASN A 159 -15.86 -1.22 17.48
N PRO A 160 -16.71 -2.01 16.80
CA PRO A 160 -18.04 -2.33 17.28
C PRO A 160 -18.02 -3.06 18.63
N PRO A 161 -19.05 -2.90 19.50
CA PRO A 161 -19.12 -3.57 20.79
C PRO A 161 -19.06 -5.11 20.73
N ALA A 162 -19.48 -5.68 19.60
CA ALA A 162 -19.44 -7.13 19.40
C ALA A 162 -18.02 -7.73 19.50
N TYR A 163 -16.99 -6.95 19.23
CA TYR A 163 -15.59 -7.42 19.21
C TYR A 163 -14.84 -7.17 20.53
N ASN A 164 -15.27 -6.20 21.32
CA ASN A 164 -14.59 -5.85 22.57
C ASN A 164 -15.61 -5.40 23.63
N LYS A 165 -15.65 -6.10 24.75
CA LYS A 165 -16.57 -5.78 25.88
C LYS A 165 -16.26 -4.45 26.57
N SER A 166 -15.05 -3.92 26.42
CA SER A 166 -14.64 -2.61 26.95
C SER A 166 -15.10 -1.44 26.08
N VAL A 167 -15.64 -1.73 24.90
CA VAL A 167 -16.13 -0.72 23.95
C VAL A 167 -17.46 -0.16 24.45
N ARG A 168 -17.57 1.18 24.38
CA ARG A 168 -18.80 1.90 24.65
C ARG A 168 -19.50 2.28 23.38
N GLU A 169 -20.81 2.22 23.40
CA GLU A 169 -21.64 2.79 22.35
C GLU A 169 -21.69 4.31 22.49
N PHE A 170 -21.62 4.99 21.34
CA PHE A 170 -21.85 6.43 21.30
C PHE A 170 -23.33 6.73 21.38
N ASP A 171 -23.69 7.74 22.18
CA ASP A 171 -25.05 8.26 22.24
C ASP A 171 -25.45 8.97 20.94
N ILE A 172 -26.75 9.16 20.77
CA ILE A 172 -27.33 9.81 19.59
C ILE A 172 -26.81 11.24 19.44
N VAL A 173 -26.59 11.95 20.56
CA VAL A 173 -26.10 13.33 20.56
C VAL A 173 -24.70 13.44 19.99
N THR A 174 -23.83 12.46 20.30
CA THR A 174 -22.48 12.37 19.74
C THR A 174 -22.53 11.96 18.27
N LEU A 175 -23.34 10.96 17.92
CA LEU A 175 -23.47 10.49 16.54
C LEU A 175 -24.01 11.56 15.59
N ASP A 176 -24.89 12.44 16.07
CA ASP A 176 -25.39 13.58 15.28
C ASP A 176 -24.31 14.63 14.96
N ARG A 177 -23.22 14.67 15.73
CA ARG A 177 -22.14 15.66 15.59
C ARG A 177 -20.92 15.16 14.85
N VAL A 178 -20.86 13.87 14.57
CA VAL A 178 -19.79 13.23 13.80
C VAL A 178 -20.31 12.71 12.46
N ARG A 179 -19.41 12.40 11.55
CA ARG A 179 -19.72 11.74 10.30
C ARG A 179 -19.31 10.27 10.43
N LYS A 180 -20.27 9.42 10.79
CA LYS A 180 -20.03 7.99 11.00
C LYS A 180 -19.91 7.27 9.68
N ILE A 181 -18.80 6.53 9.50
CA ILE A 181 -18.54 5.61 8.41
C ILE A 181 -18.41 4.20 9.00
N SER A 182 -19.32 3.29 8.61
CA SER A 182 -19.25 1.89 9.03
C SER A 182 -18.53 1.08 7.98
N ILE A 183 -17.40 0.46 8.39
CA ILE A 183 -16.53 -0.33 7.52
C ILE A 183 -16.79 -1.82 7.77
N GLN A 184 -16.78 -2.60 6.70
CA GLN A 184 -16.88 -4.05 6.72
C GLN A 184 -15.68 -4.66 6.01
N ALA A 185 -15.29 -5.85 6.44
CA ALA A 185 -14.27 -6.63 5.76
C ALA A 185 -14.79 -7.04 4.36
N ASP A 186 -13.93 -6.94 3.37
CA ASP A 186 -14.20 -7.27 1.97
C ASP A 186 -12.98 -7.98 1.41
N THR A 187 -13.15 -9.25 1.06
CA THR A 187 -12.06 -10.12 0.61
C THR A 187 -11.51 -9.67 -0.74
N ASP A 188 -12.38 -9.27 -1.67
CA ASP A 188 -11.94 -8.87 -3.02
C ASP A 188 -11.10 -7.59 -2.97
N VAL A 189 -11.53 -6.60 -2.18
CA VAL A 189 -10.76 -5.37 -1.97
C VAL A 189 -9.44 -5.63 -1.26
N TRP A 190 -9.42 -6.57 -0.32
CA TRP A 190 -8.17 -6.93 0.35
C TRP A 190 -7.22 -7.69 -0.58
N LEU A 191 -7.72 -8.59 -1.44
CA LEU A 191 -6.91 -9.32 -2.41
C LEU A 191 -6.24 -8.36 -3.42
N GLU A 192 -6.96 -7.32 -3.87
CA GLU A 192 -6.39 -6.25 -4.71
C GLU A 192 -5.20 -5.56 -4.02
N TYR A 193 -5.40 -5.10 -2.80
CA TYR A 193 -4.33 -4.52 -1.97
C TYR A 193 -3.18 -5.50 -1.71
N ALA A 194 -3.50 -6.75 -1.40
CA ALA A 194 -2.53 -7.80 -1.07
C ALA A 194 -1.62 -8.15 -2.26
N GLY A 195 -2.16 -8.14 -3.48
CA GLY A 195 -1.37 -8.29 -4.72
C GLY A 195 -0.37 -7.15 -4.91
N GLU A 196 -0.79 -5.89 -4.69
CA GLU A 196 0.10 -4.73 -4.75
C GLU A 196 1.19 -4.75 -3.68
N LYS A 197 0.83 -5.21 -2.48
CA LYS A 197 1.73 -5.31 -1.32
C LYS A 197 2.72 -6.47 -1.44
N GLY A 198 2.47 -7.41 -2.35
CA GLY A 198 3.27 -8.62 -2.54
C GLY A 198 3.07 -9.64 -1.41
N ILE A 199 1.85 -9.84 -0.94
CA ILE A 199 1.49 -10.91 -0.01
C ILE A 199 1.79 -12.27 -0.65
N HIS A 200 2.18 -13.27 0.17
CA HIS A 200 2.58 -14.59 -0.28
C HIS A 200 1.51 -15.26 -1.15
N GLY A 201 1.90 -15.81 -2.32
CA GLY A 201 0.98 -16.35 -3.32
C GLY A 201 0.10 -17.48 -2.84
N ALA A 202 0.59 -18.34 -1.92
CA ALA A 202 -0.26 -19.36 -1.32
C ALA A 202 -1.46 -18.77 -0.55
N ILE A 203 -1.30 -17.59 0.05
CA ILE A 203 -2.39 -16.88 0.74
C ILE A 203 -3.35 -16.28 -0.28
N LEU A 204 -2.82 -15.63 -1.31
CA LEU A 204 -3.63 -15.02 -2.37
C LEU A 204 -4.49 -16.08 -3.07
N SER A 205 -3.89 -17.16 -3.54
CA SER A 205 -4.59 -18.24 -4.23
C SER A 205 -5.58 -18.97 -3.31
N TYR A 206 -5.22 -19.21 -2.03
CA TYR A 206 -6.16 -19.81 -1.06
C TYR A 206 -7.39 -18.95 -0.82
N LEU A 207 -7.20 -17.65 -0.58
CA LEU A 207 -8.31 -16.72 -0.31
C LEU A 207 -9.11 -16.38 -1.56
N SER A 208 -8.55 -16.51 -2.75
CA SER A 208 -9.30 -16.44 -4.00
C SER A 208 -10.27 -17.63 -4.17
N LEU A 209 -9.88 -18.82 -3.70
CA LEU A 209 -10.71 -20.03 -3.69
C LEU A 209 -11.72 -20.05 -2.55
N LYS A 210 -11.34 -19.58 -1.35
CA LYS A 210 -12.12 -19.68 -0.10
C LYS A 210 -12.24 -18.31 0.56
N LYS A 211 -12.95 -17.40 -0.09
CA LYS A 211 -13.12 -15.99 0.34
C LYS A 211 -13.72 -15.86 1.74
N GLU A 212 -14.54 -16.82 2.16
CA GLU A 212 -15.16 -16.86 3.48
C GLU A 212 -14.16 -17.01 4.62
N ASN A 213 -12.97 -17.54 4.35
CA ASN A 213 -11.93 -17.75 5.36
C ASN A 213 -11.05 -16.49 5.59
N PHE A 214 -11.28 -15.40 4.85
CA PHE A 214 -10.52 -14.17 4.98
C PHE A 214 -10.70 -13.50 6.33
N TYR A 215 -11.95 -13.35 6.77
CA TYR A 215 -12.27 -12.63 7.99
C TYR A 215 -13.36 -13.32 8.80
N MET A 216 -13.01 -13.74 10.00
CA MET A 216 -13.93 -14.39 10.92
C MET A 216 -13.62 -13.97 12.36
N VAL A 217 -14.65 -13.67 13.15
CA VAL A 217 -14.51 -13.45 14.59
C VAL A 217 -15.67 -14.13 15.28
N GLU A 218 -15.38 -15.14 16.09
CA GLU A 218 -16.34 -15.90 16.86
C GLU A 218 -16.03 -15.84 18.34
N ASN A 219 -17.06 -15.59 19.15
CA ASN A 219 -16.99 -15.69 20.61
C ASN A 219 -17.85 -16.89 21.05
N THR A 220 -17.19 -17.96 21.43
CA THR A 220 -17.85 -19.20 21.93
C THR A 220 -17.62 -19.36 23.44
N VAL A 221 -18.22 -20.39 24.00
CA VAL A 221 -18.01 -20.76 25.40
C VAL A 221 -16.57 -21.24 25.62
N ASP A 222 -15.97 -21.85 24.59
CA ASP A 222 -14.62 -22.45 24.64
C ASP A 222 -13.51 -21.41 24.39
N GLY A 223 -13.85 -20.19 23.94
CA GLY A 223 -12.86 -19.17 23.71
C GLY A 223 -13.25 -18.15 22.64
N LYS A 224 -12.26 -17.33 22.28
CA LYS A 224 -12.36 -16.38 21.18
C LYS A 224 -11.54 -16.91 20.01
N PHE A 225 -12.18 -17.10 18.89
CA PHE A 225 -11.54 -17.55 17.67
C PHE A 225 -11.66 -16.44 16.62
N PHE A 226 -10.55 -16.16 15.93
CA PHE A 226 -10.54 -15.09 14.93
C PHE A 226 -9.51 -15.33 13.84
N VAL A 227 -9.85 -14.85 12.66
CA VAL A 227 -8.97 -14.67 11.52
C VAL A 227 -9.18 -13.25 11.01
N THR A 228 -8.11 -12.51 10.77
CA THR A 228 -8.16 -11.10 10.36
C THR A 228 -7.21 -10.83 9.22
N ALA A 229 -7.40 -9.74 8.49
CA ALA A 229 -6.47 -9.29 7.45
C ALA A 229 -5.04 -9.15 7.98
N ARG A 230 -4.86 -8.59 9.19
CA ARG A 230 -3.54 -8.49 9.84
C ARG A 230 -2.92 -9.87 10.07
N GLY A 231 -3.70 -10.86 10.51
CA GLY A 231 -3.20 -12.24 10.72
C GLY A 231 -2.66 -12.84 9.42
N TRP A 232 -3.33 -12.60 8.28
CA TRP A 232 -2.85 -13.02 6.97
C TRP A 232 -1.60 -12.28 6.50
N GLU A 233 -1.50 -10.96 6.75
CA GLU A 233 -0.31 -10.16 6.44
C GLU A 233 0.90 -10.61 7.25
N ASP A 234 0.75 -10.76 8.57
CA ASP A 234 1.82 -11.21 9.47
C ASP A 234 2.27 -12.64 9.11
N LEU A 235 1.31 -13.53 8.78
CA LEU A 235 1.60 -14.88 8.30
C LEU A 235 2.40 -14.84 6.97
N SER A 236 2.04 -13.97 6.05
CA SER A 236 2.76 -13.82 4.78
C SER A 236 4.25 -13.50 4.99
N GLU A 237 4.56 -12.56 5.87
CA GLU A 237 5.94 -12.15 6.13
C GLU A 237 6.75 -13.29 6.78
N ILE A 238 6.13 -14.05 7.69
CA ILE A 238 6.83 -15.18 8.30
C ILE A 238 7.02 -16.36 7.33
N LEU A 239 6.02 -16.63 6.47
CA LEU A 239 6.14 -17.67 5.43
C LEU A 239 7.33 -17.39 4.52
N LYS A 240 7.44 -16.17 3.97
CA LYS A 240 8.59 -15.76 3.13
C LYS A 240 9.92 -15.91 3.85
N SER A 241 10.00 -15.44 5.10
CA SER A 241 11.23 -15.53 5.87
C SER A 241 11.63 -16.98 6.16
N TYR A 242 10.65 -17.86 6.44
CA TYR A 242 10.94 -19.28 6.71
C TYR A 242 11.30 -20.04 5.45
N GLU A 243 10.71 -19.70 4.30
CA GLU A 243 11.14 -20.24 3.00
C GLU A 243 12.60 -19.87 2.69
N GLU A 244 12.98 -18.61 2.88
CA GLU A 244 14.37 -18.15 2.69
C GLU A 244 15.35 -18.87 3.62
N LEU A 245 14.95 -19.13 4.87
CA LEU A 245 15.74 -19.82 5.87
C LEU A 245 15.66 -21.36 5.77
N GLN A 246 14.82 -21.88 4.86
CA GLN A 246 14.54 -23.31 4.69
C GLN A 246 14.03 -23.98 5.98
N VAL A 247 13.22 -23.25 6.76
CA VAL A 247 12.57 -23.76 7.97
C VAL A 247 11.22 -24.39 7.60
N GLU A 248 10.92 -25.54 8.19
CA GLU A 248 9.65 -26.23 7.95
C GLU A 248 8.45 -25.43 8.47
N ILE A 249 7.44 -25.28 7.62
CA ILE A 249 6.20 -24.56 7.92
C ILE A 249 5.11 -25.58 8.21
N GLY A 250 4.68 -25.64 9.48
CA GLY A 250 3.67 -26.56 9.98
C GLY A 250 2.36 -25.88 10.38
N GLU A 251 1.36 -26.70 10.71
CA GLU A 251 0.04 -26.27 11.19
C GLU A 251 0.14 -25.42 12.47
N GLU A 252 1.08 -25.75 13.37
CA GLU A 252 1.26 -25.03 14.62
C GLU A 252 1.63 -23.55 14.39
N LEU A 253 2.62 -23.30 13.51
CA LEU A 253 3.02 -21.94 13.15
C LEU A 253 1.84 -21.15 12.56
N ILE A 254 1.13 -21.75 11.61
CA ILE A 254 -0.02 -21.11 10.96
C ILE A 254 -1.11 -20.78 11.99
N GLY A 255 -1.35 -21.67 12.96
CA GLY A 255 -2.31 -21.50 14.05
C GLY A 255 -1.95 -20.34 15.00
N GLU A 256 -0.69 -19.93 15.10
CA GLU A 256 -0.28 -18.75 15.87
C GLU A 256 -0.84 -17.44 15.30
N PHE A 257 -1.02 -17.36 13.97
CA PHE A 257 -1.53 -16.20 13.27
C PHE A 257 -3.03 -16.30 12.98
N LEU A 258 -3.49 -17.50 12.59
CA LEU A 258 -4.89 -17.79 12.29
C LEU A 258 -5.53 -18.51 13.49
N GLN A 259 -6.07 -17.75 14.41
CA GLN A 259 -6.60 -18.23 15.69
C GLN A 259 -7.95 -18.98 15.56
N LYS A 260 -8.15 -19.67 14.42
CA LYS A 260 -9.26 -20.58 14.14
C LYS A 260 -8.68 -21.87 13.61
N GLU A 261 -8.67 -22.92 14.44
CA GLU A 261 -7.99 -24.20 14.19
C GLU A 261 -8.43 -24.85 12.84
N GLU A 262 -9.71 -24.78 12.51
CA GLU A 262 -10.22 -25.33 11.26
C GLU A 262 -9.61 -24.64 10.03
N ILE A 263 -9.53 -23.29 10.03
CA ILE A 263 -8.95 -22.51 8.94
C ILE A 263 -7.44 -22.70 8.90
N ALA A 264 -6.76 -22.71 10.06
CA ALA A 264 -5.32 -22.94 10.13
C ALA A 264 -4.94 -24.31 9.55
N ARG A 265 -5.66 -25.37 9.91
CA ARG A 265 -5.46 -26.72 9.39
C ARG A 265 -5.74 -26.81 7.89
N ASP A 266 -6.83 -26.20 7.43
CA ASP A 266 -7.21 -26.19 6.02
C ASP A 266 -6.16 -25.45 5.19
N PHE A 267 -5.71 -24.28 5.63
CA PHE A 267 -4.63 -23.54 4.97
C PHE A 267 -3.28 -24.29 5.02
N ALA A 268 -2.94 -24.95 6.13
CA ALA A 268 -1.73 -25.78 6.22
C ALA A 268 -1.75 -26.94 5.21
N GLY A 269 -2.91 -27.55 5.01
CA GLY A 269 -3.12 -28.57 3.98
C GLY A 269 -2.92 -28.01 2.58
N TYR A 270 -3.51 -26.83 2.31
CA TYR A 270 -3.38 -26.13 1.05
C TYR A 270 -1.92 -25.69 0.78
N TYR A 271 -1.23 -25.15 1.76
CA TYR A 271 0.17 -24.70 1.63
C TYR A 271 1.11 -25.85 1.25
N ARG A 272 0.90 -27.04 1.82
CA ARG A 272 1.67 -28.25 1.42
C ARG A 272 1.43 -28.66 -0.03
N LEU A 273 0.20 -28.52 -0.51
CA LEU A 273 -0.13 -28.77 -1.93
C LEU A 273 0.48 -27.69 -2.84
N TYR A 274 0.43 -26.43 -2.41
CA TYR A 274 1.05 -25.31 -3.10
C TYR A 274 2.55 -25.55 -3.30
N GLU A 275 3.30 -25.87 -2.26
CA GLU A 275 4.72 -26.17 -2.34
C GLU A 275 5.02 -27.40 -3.24
N LYS A 276 4.19 -28.43 -3.17
CA LYS A 276 4.28 -29.57 -4.07
C LYS A 276 4.09 -29.17 -5.53
N TYR A 277 3.07 -28.39 -5.86
CA TYR A 277 2.83 -27.93 -7.23
C TYR A 277 3.95 -27.04 -7.74
N LYS A 278 4.45 -26.14 -6.89
CA LYS A 278 5.62 -25.31 -7.19
C LYS A 278 6.83 -26.14 -7.60
N SER A 279 7.08 -27.26 -6.91
CA SER A 279 8.13 -28.23 -7.23
C SER A 279 7.82 -29.06 -8.47
N ASP A 280 6.61 -29.59 -8.60
CA ASP A 280 6.21 -30.51 -9.68
C ASP A 280 6.16 -29.82 -11.04
N TYR A 281 5.67 -28.56 -11.10
CA TYR A 281 5.55 -27.80 -12.35
C TYR A 281 6.76 -26.96 -12.69
N GLN A 282 7.69 -26.73 -11.75
CA GLN A 282 8.93 -25.97 -11.98
C GLN A 282 8.68 -24.61 -12.66
N ILE A 283 7.78 -23.83 -12.09
CA ILE A 283 7.26 -22.58 -12.66
C ILE A 283 8.36 -21.63 -13.15
N GLN A 284 9.45 -21.46 -12.37
CA GLN A 284 10.54 -20.57 -12.75
C GLN A 284 11.25 -21.05 -14.02
N GLU A 285 11.48 -22.36 -14.16
CA GLU A 285 12.14 -22.94 -15.33
C GLU A 285 11.27 -22.85 -16.59
N ILE A 286 9.93 -22.97 -16.41
CA ILE A 286 8.96 -22.73 -17.51
C ILE A 286 9.09 -21.30 -18.00
N LEU A 287 9.05 -20.33 -17.09
CA LEU A 287 9.11 -18.91 -17.42
C LEU A 287 10.45 -18.49 -18.04
N ASP A 288 11.55 -19.11 -17.63
CA ASP A 288 12.88 -18.87 -18.21
C ASP A 288 13.07 -19.57 -19.58
N GLY A 289 12.14 -20.45 -19.97
CA GLY A 289 12.21 -21.24 -21.19
C GLY A 289 13.35 -22.27 -21.16
N ASN A 290 13.79 -22.68 -19.96
CA ASN A 290 14.88 -23.63 -19.74
C ASN A 290 14.41 -25.08 -19.60
N VAL A 291 13.09 -25.30 -19.62
CA VAL A 291 12.51 -26.65 -19.49
C VAL A 291 12.83 -27.47 -20.73
N ILE A 292 13.43 -28.65 -20.52
CA ILE A 292 13.67 -29.61 -21.59
C ILE A 292 12.32 -30.09 -22.15
N SER A 293 12.18 -30.20 -23.48
CA SER A 293 10.92 -30.55 -24.17
C SER A 293 10.21 -31.80 -23.61
N GLY A 294 10.96 -32.74 -23.03
CA GLY A 294 10.40 -33.93 -22.36
C GLY A 294 9.76 -33.63 -21.01
N GLN A 295 10.32 -32.71 -20.23
CA GLN A 295 9.79 -32.27 -18.92
C GLN A 295 8.54 -31.42 -19.11
N LEU A 296 8.56 -30.47 -20.08
CA LEU A 296 7.39 -29.66 -20.42
C LEU A 296 6.20 -30.55 -20.78
N LYS A 297 6.42 -31.58 -21.59
CA LYS A 297 5.39 -32.55 -21.94
C LYS A 297 4.86 -33.30 -20.72
N THR A 298 5.72 -33.64 -19.77
CA THR A 298 5.32 -34.29 -18.52
C THR A 298 4.45 -33.36 -17.67
N CYS A 299 4.85 -32.09 -17.51
CA CYS A 299 4.05 -31.07 -16.82
C CYS A 299 2.69 -30.87 -17.48
N CYS A 300 2.63 -30.79 -18.82
CA CYS A 300 1.39 -30.70 -19.56
C CYS A 300 0.49 -31.94 -19.43
N ASP A 301 1.08 -33.13 -19.42
CA ASP A 301 0.33 -34.37 -19.21
C ASP A 301 -0.23 -34.51 -17.78
N MET A 302 0.48 -33.96 -16.78
CA MET A 302 0.00 -33.80 -15.42
C MET A 302 -1.13 -32.77 -15.35
N GLY A 303 -0.94 -31.60 -15.91
CA GLY A 303 -1.92 -30.51 -15.92
C GLY A 303 -3.26 -30.90 -16.58
N LYS A 304 -3.21 -31.67 -17.68
CA LYS A 304 -4.43 -32.20 -18.33
C LYS A 304 -5.24 -33.16 -17.48
N LYS A 305 -4.62 -33.82 -16.51
CA LYS A 305 -5.26 -34.74 -15.56
C LYS A 305 -5.57 -34.12 -14.21
N ALA A 306 -5.07 -32.91 -13.98
CA ALA A 306 -5.16 -32.20 -12.72
C ALA A 306 -6.61 -31.84 -12.37
N SER A 307 -6.89 -31.74 -11.06
CA SER A 307 -8.15 -31.19 -10.56
C SER A 307 -8.30 -29.72 -10.90
N PHE A 308 -9.50 -29.18 -10.80
CA PHE A 308 -9.74 -27.75 -10.99
C PHE A 308 -8.89 -26.90 -10.01
N GLU A 309 -8.84 -27.29 -8.73
CA GLU A 309 -8.06 -26.60 -7.71
C GLU A 309 -6.54 -26.57 -8.04
N GLU A 310 -6.00 -27.68 -8.53
CA GLU A 310 -4.59 -27.76 -8.95
C GLU A 310 -4.32 -26.84 -10.15
N ARG A 311 -5.15 -26.90 -11.19
CA ARG A 311 -5.00 -26.05 -12.39
C ARG A 311 -5.12 -24.57 -12.05
N PHE A 312 -6.09 -24.23 -11.20
CA PHE A 312 -6.27 -22.87 -10.68
C PHE A 312 -5.00 -22.40 -9.93
N THR A 313 -4.50 -23.21 -9.00
CA THR A 313 -3.30 -22.89 -8.21
C THR A 313 -2.06 -22.69 -9.08
N VAL A 314 -1.86 -23.55 -10.08
CA VAL A 314 -0.73 -23.42 -11.02
C VAL A 314 -0.84 -22.14 -11.86
N THR A 315 -2.05 -21.78 -12.28
CA THR A 315 -2.29 -20.53 -13.03
C THR A 315 -2.01 -19.29 -12.17
N GLU A 316 -2.44 -19.31 -10.92
CA GLU A 316 -2.15 -18.22 -9.96
C GLU A 316 -0.64 -18.11 -9.66
N MET A 317 0.08 -19.25 -9.53
CA MET A 317 1.54 -19.25 -9.38
C MET A 317 2.25 -18.63 -10.58
N LEU A 318 1.79 -18.93 -11.80
CA LEU A 318 2.34 -18.32 -13.01
C LEU A 318 2.08 -16.81 -13.02
N LEU A 319 0.86 -16.41 -12.69
CA LEU A 319 0.48 -14.99 -12.62
C LEU A 319 1.34 -14.23 -11.60
N GLU A 320 1.51 -14.78 -10.41
CA GLU A 320 2.35 -14.21 -9.36
C GLU A 320 3.80 -14.03 -9.81
N ALA A 321 4.41 -15.10 -10.36
CA ALA A 321 5.80 -15.07 -10.80
C ALA A 321 6.01 -14.06 -11.95
N VAL A 322 5.05 -13.93 -12.86
CA VAL A 322 5.08 -12.94 -13.95
C VAL A 322 4.94 -11.53 -13.40
N THR A 323 3.99 -11.30 -12.51
CA THR A 323 3.74 -9.99 -11.89
C THR A 323 4.95 -9.52 -11.07
N GLU A 324 5.57 -10.41 -10.32
CA GLU A 324 6.78 -10.12 -9.54
C GLU A 324 7.94 -9.67 -10.46
N ARG A 325 8.22 -10.42 -11.54
CA ARG A 325 9.29 -10.08 -12.48
C ARG A 325 9.02 -8.76 -13.21
N ILE A 326 7.78 -8.51 -13.62
CA ILE A 326 7.38 -7.22 -14.21
C ILE A 326 7.59 -6.08 -13.20
N SER A 327 7.21 -6.27 -11.94
CA SER A 327 7.42 -5.29 -10.87
C SER A 327 8.90 -4.98 -10.66
N VAL A 328 9.77 -5.99 -10.64
CA VAL A 328 11.23 -5.82 -10.53
C VAL A 328 11.79 -5.06 -11.72
N PHE A 329 11.32 -5.38 -12.94
CA PHE A 329 11.71 -4.65 -14.15
C PHE A 329 11.30 -3.17 -14.07
N GLN A 330 10.05 -2.86 -13.72
CA GLN A 330 9.55 -1.49 -13.64
C GLN A 330 10.29 -0.66 -12.59
N LYS A 331 10.54 -1.22 -11.39
CA LYS A 331 11.37 -0.56 -10.37
C LYS A 331 12.78 -0.23 -10.89
N THR A 332 13.34 -1.11 -11.71
CA THR A 332 14.66 -0.89 -12.33
C THR A 332 14.56 0.19 -13.41
N ASP A 333 13.51 0.18 -14.22
CA ASP A 333 13.26 1.13 -15.29
C ASP A 333 13.07 2.56 -14.73
N GLU A 334 12.25 2.72 -13.70
CA GLU A 334 12.08 4.00 -12.98
C GLU A 334 13.39 4.56 -12.43
N LYS A 335 14.26 3.68 -11.89
CA LYS A 335 15.59 4.10 -11.41
C LYS A 335 16.47 4.63 -12.53
N ILE A 336 16.43 3.97 -13.68
CA ILE A 336 17.22 4.37 -14.87
C ILE A 336 16.68 5.66 -15.46
N GLU A 337 15.36 5.85 -15.49
CA GLU A 337 14.74 7.09 -15.95
C GLU A 337 15.13 8.28 -15.07
N LYS A 338 15.06 8.13 -13.75
CA LYS A 338 15.52 9.15 -12.79
C LYS A 338 17.02 9.45 -12.93
N LEU A 339 17.83 8.41 -13.16
CA LEU A 339 19.25 8.59 -13.41
C LEU A 339 19.47 9.39 -14.69
N TYR A 340 18.74 9.09 -15.75
CA TYR A 340 18.81 9.86 -17.01
C TYR A 340 18.48 11.34 -16.80
N GLU A 341 17.41 11.65 -16.06
CA GLU A 341 17.06 13.04 -15.72
C GLU A 341 18.18 13.75 -14.93
N ASN A 342 18.75 13.06 -13.94
CA ASN A 342 19.86 13.61 -13.17
C ASN A 342 21.11 13.84 -14.03
N LEU A 343 21.44 12.92 -14.94
CA LEU A 343 22.57 13.06 -15.85
C LEU A 343 22.36 14.19 -16.87
N LYS A 344 21.13 14.38 -17.32
CA LYS A 344 20.75 15.51 -18.18
C LYS A 344 20.98 16.85 -17.49
N LEU A 345 20.58 16.98 -16.22
CA LEU A 345 20.82 18.17 -15.42
C LEU A 345 22.31 18.36 -15.11
N LEU A 346 23.02 17.28 -14.79
CA LEU A 346 24.46 17.30 -14.59
C LEU A 346 25.21 17.77 -15.84
N LYS A 347 24.84 17.29 -17.03
CA LYS A 347 25.45 17.74 -18.29
C LYS A 347 25.35 19.24 -18.48
N ILE A 348 24.17 19.82 -18.25
CA ILE A 348 23.96 21.27 -18.33
C ILE A 348 24.84 22.00 -17.32
N PHE A 349 24.87 21.52 -16.08
CA PHE A 349 25.64 22.11 -14.99
C PHE A 349 27.16 22.10 -15.25
N LEU A 350 27.71 21.00 -15.75
CA LEU A 350 29.13 20.89 -16.08
C LEU A 350 29.49 21.78 -17.25
N GLN A 351 28.64 21.95 -18.26
CA GLN A 351 28.85 22.87 -19.37
C GLN A 351 28.84 24.34 -18.93
N GLU A 352 27.94 24.72 -18.02
CA GLU A 352 27.89 26.09 -17.46
C GLU A 352 29.12 26.43 -16.62
N LYS A 353 29.59 25.47 -15.82
CA LYS A 353 30.75 25.66 -14.93
C LYS A 353 32.09 25.47 -15.65
N ASN A 354 32.09 24.84 -16.80
CA ASN A 354 33.29 24.48 -17.59
C ASN A 354 34.37 23.78 -16.76
N SER A 355 33.99 22.90 -15.83
CA SER A 355 34.88 22.12 -14.96
C SER A 355 34.24 20.79 -14.55
N VAL A 356 35.00 19.71 -14.60
CA VAL A 356 34.60 18.41 -14.11
C VAL A 356 34.48 18.35 -12.58
N GLU A 357 35.35 19.14 -11.88
CA GLU A 357 35.26 19.24 -10.41
C GLU A 357 33.95 19.88 -9.94
N ALA A 358 33.24 20.62 -10.79
CA ALA A 358 31.92 21.13 -10.47
C ALA A 358 30.89 20.01 -10.19
N MET A 359 31.15 18.75 -10.61
CA MET A 359 30.31 17.59 -10.27
C MET A 359 30.21 17.38 -8.75
N GLU A 360 31.27 17.64 -8.00
CA GLU A 360 31.24 17.58 -6.53
C GLU A 360 30.22 18.57 -5.94
N GLN A 361 30.15 19.78 -6.48
CA GLN A 361 29.16 20.77 -6.07
C GLN A 361 27.75 20.37 -6.43
N PHE A 362 27.57 19.74 -7.61
CA PHE A 362 26.27 19.22 -8.03
C PHE A 362 25.77 18.14 -7.07
N VAL A 363 26.60 17.15 -6.76
CA VAL A 363 26.28 16.06 -5.82
C VAL A 363 25.98 16.60 -4.42
N ALA A 364 26.81 17.53 -3.92
CA ALA A 364 26.60 18.16 -2.62
C ALA A 364 25.26 18.93 -2.57
N SER A 365 24.88 19.60 -3.67
CA SER A 365 23.58 20.29 -3.76
C SER A 365 22.39 19.32 -3.70
N ARG A 366 22.51 18.15 -4.37
CA ARG A 366 21.48 17.10 -4.34
C ARG A 366 21.35 16.49 -2.96
N ARG A 367 22.47 16.24 -2.27
CA ARG A 367 22.47 15.71 -0.90
C ARG A 367 21.78 16.66 0.06
N LYS A 368 22.10 17.96 0.01
CA LYS A 368 21.41 18.98 0.82
C LYS A 368 19.92 19.06 0.53
N ALA A 369 19.52 18.92 -0.74
CA ALA A 369 18.10 18.92 -1.10
C ALA A 369 17.38 17.69 -0.56
N LEU A 370 18.03 16.51 -0.57
CA LEU A 370 17.50 15.29 0.02
C LEU A 370 17.34 15.43 1.54
N ASP A 371 18.38 15.90 2.24
CA ASP A 371 18.34 16.13 3.69
C ASP A 371 17.17 17.06 4.07
N ALA A 372 16.99 18.14 3.31
CA ALA A 372 15.88 19.08 3.55
C ALA A 372 14.50 18.41 3.34
N LYS A 373 14.36 17.54 2.31
CA LYS A 373 13.12 16.80 2.06
C LYS A 373 12.84 15.77 3.16
N ILE A 374 13.87 15.07 3.65
CA ILE A 374 13.77 14.11 4.76
C ILE A 374 13.35 14.84 6.04
N CYS A 375 14.04 15.93 6.39
CA CYS A 375 13.70 16.73 7.56
C CYS A 375 12.28 17.32 7.52
N SER A 376 11.74 17.54 6.33
CA SER A 376 10.38 18.06 6.13
C SER A 376 9.34 16.96 5.95
N GLU A 377 9.71 15.70 6.12
CA GLU A 377 8.85 14.52 5.89
C GLU A 377 8.09 14.57 4.54
N LEU A 378 8.75 15.08 3.50
CA LEU A 378 8.20 15.18 2.15
C LEU A 378 8.40 13.89 1.35
N LEU A 379 9.20 12.96 1.87
CA LEU A 379 9.52 11.68 1.25
C LEU A 379 9.22 10.54 2.23
N THR A 380 8.71 9.43 1.71
CA THR A 380 8.68 8.18 2.44
C THR A 380 10.10 7.63 2.62
N ALA A 381 10.30 6.69 3.54
CA ALA A 381 11.61 6.04 3.73
C ALA A 381 12.12 5.38 2.43
N GLU A 382 11.23 4.78 1.65
CA GLU A 382 11.57 4.17 0.36
C GLU A 382 11.98 5.21 -0.70
N GLU A 383 11.25 6.33 -0.79
CA GLU A 383 11.58 7.41 -1.72
C GLU A 383 12.91 8.06 -1.35
N ALA A 384 13.18 8.26 -0.07
CA ALA A 384 14.44 8.77 0.42
C ALA A 384 15.60 7.82 0.08
N ALA A 385 15.44 6.52 0.31
CA ALA A 385 16.44 5.50 -0.05
C ALA A 385 16.70 5.47 -1.56
N ARG A 386 15.67 5.63 -2.40
CA ARG A 386 15.81 5.71 -3.87
C ARG A 386 16.57 6.97 -4.31
N GLU A 387 16.28 8.14 -3.72
CA GLU A 387 17.02 9.37 -4.02
C GLU A 387 18.50 9.28 -3.55
N GLU A 388 18.75 8.66 -2.40
CA GLU A 388 20.10 8.43 -1.88
C GLU A 388 20.91 7.48 -2.79
N GLU A 389 20.29 6.41 -3.30
CA GLU A 389 20.90 5.51 -4.29
C GLU A 389 21.32 6.26 -5.56
N GLN A 390 20.49 7.21 -6.06
CA GLN A 390 20.83 8.03 -7.21
C GLN A 390 22.05 8.93 -6.94
N ILE A 391 22.11 9.52 -5.75
CA ILE A 391 23.26 10.36 -5.35
C ILE A 391 24.52 9.50 -5.30
N ARG A 392 24.46 8.29 -4.75
CA ARG A 392 25.60 7.37 -4.68
C ARG A 392 26.11 6.98 -6.07
N ILE A 393 25.22 6.72 -7.04
CA ILE A 393 25.62 6.45 -8.42
C ILE A 393 26.36 7.65 -9.05
N LEU A 394 25.90 8.86 -8.80
CA LEU A 394 26.58 10.07 -9.27
C LEU A 394 27.95 10.25 -8.61
N GLU A 395 28.09 9.95 -7.33
CA GLU A 395 29.38 9.94 -6.61
C GLU A 395 30.35 8.92 -7.22
N GLU A 396 29.88 7.71 -7.53
CA GLU A 396 30.68 6.67 -8.19
C GLU A 396 31.17 7.14 -9.58
N TYR A 397 30.32 7.81 -10.37
CA TYR A 397 30.74 8.38 -11.66
C TYR A 397 31.81 9.46 -11.48
N PHE A 398 31.65 10.33 -10.48
CA PHE A 398 32.64 11.35 -10.18
C PHE A 398 34.01 10.79 -9.75
N PHE A 399 34.00 9.79 -8.84
CA PHE A 399 35.21 9.09 -8.41
C PHE A 399 35.97 8.51 -9.60
N GLN A 400 35.28 7.92 -10.54
CA GLN A 400 35.88 7.28 -11.71
C GLN A 400 36.46 8.29 -12.69
N LEU A 401 35.83 9.43 -12.88
CA LEU A 401 36.41 10.51 -13.67
C LEU A 401 37.71 11.02 -13.04
N LYS A 402 37.77 11.09 -11.70
CA LYS A 402 39.00 11.42 -10.97
C LYS A 402 40.11 10.37 -11.14
N GLU A 403 39.78 9.09 -11.05
CA GLU A 403 40.75 8.00 -11.26
C GLU A 403 41.32 7.99 -12.68
N LEU A 404 40.52 8.32 -13.66
CA LEU A 404 40.93 8.44 -15.05
C LEU A 404 41.64 9.76 -15.36
N HIS A 405 41.80 10.65 -14.36
CA HIS A 405 42.40 11.96 -14.49
C HIS A 405 41.79 12.85 -15.59
N ILE A 406 40.48 12.68 -15.85
CA ILE A 406 39.73 13.43 -16.84
C ILE A 406 39.42 14.83 -16.28
N SER A 407 39.94 15.85 -16.91
CA SER A 407 39.69 17.25 -16.58
C SER A 407 38.89 18.00 -17.64
N ASP A 408 38.88 17.49 -18.88
CA ASP A 408 38.07 18.05 -19.95
C ASP A 408 36.59 17.68 -19.79
N VAL A 409 35.72 18.70 -19.89
CA VAL A 409 34.29 18.53 -19.69
C VAL A 409 33.63 17.66 -20.79
N ALA A 410 34.10 17.81 -22.04
CA ALA A 410 33.57 17.05 -23.16
C ALA A 410 33.88 15.56 -23.00
N GLU A 411 35.15 15.24 -22.68
CA GLU A 411 35.58 13.87 -22.39
C GLU A 411 34.86 13.27 -21.17
N GLY A 412 34.66 14.06 -20.10
CA GLY A 412 33.92 13.63 -18.92
C GLY A 412 32.47 13.28 -19.23
N ILE A 413 31.79 14.08 -20.03
CA ILE A 413 30.41 13.83 -20.47
C ILE A 413 30.35 12.57 -21.37
N GLU A 414 31.34 12.37 -22.24
CA GLU A 414 31.42 11.18 -23.10
C GLU A 414 31.56 9.91 -22.26
N GLN A 415 32.47 9.89 -21.28
CA GLN A 415 32.68 8.74 -20.38
C GLN A 415 31.43 8.42 -19.53
N ILE A 416 30.75 9.43 -19.00
CA ILE A 416 29.46 9.24 -18.32
C ILE A 416 28.42 8.65 -19.28
N GLY A 417 28.39 9.15 -20.52
CA GLY A 417 27.47 8.69 -21.57
C GLY A 417 27.70 7.23 -21.97
N GLU A 418 28.95 6.77 -22.10
CA GLU A 418 29.29 5.37 -22.38
C GLU A 418 28.81 4.44 -21.27
N ARG A 419 29.01 4.83 -20.01
CA ARG A 419 28.57 4.04 -18.85
C ARG A 419 27.06 3.95 -18.77
N PHE A 420 26.39 5.07 -18.93
CA PHE A 420 24.93 5.08 -18.97
C PHE A 420 24.40 4.24 -20.14
N GLY A 421 25.09 4.25 -21.29
CA GLY A 421 24.80 3.37 -22.42
C GLY A 421 24.88 1.88 -22.05
N ASN A 422 25.83 1.47 -21.21
CA ASN A 422 25.90 0.10 -20.69
C ASN A 422 24.71 -0.24 -19.77
N VAL A 423 24.30 0.71 -18.92
CA VAL A 423 23.10 0.54 -18.07
C VAL A 423 21.85 0.36 -18.93
N CYS A 424 21.69 1.19 -19.98
CA CYS A 424 20.58 1.07 -20.92
C CYS A 424 20.59 -0.27 -21.69
N ARG A 425 21.77 -0.80 -22.02
CA ARG A 425 21.88 -2.13 -22.68
C ARG A 425 21.39 -3.23 -21.75
N LEU A 426 21.85 -3.26 -20.49
CA LEU A 426 21.40 -4.23 -19.49
C LEU A 426 19.89 -4.12 -19.23
N ARG A 427 19.35 -2.91 -19.20
CA ARG A 427 17.91 -2.69 -19.10
C ARG A 427 17.15 -3.31 -20.28
N ASN A 428 17.65 -3.12 -21.51
CA ASN A 428 17.02 -3.69 -22.70
C ASN A 428 17.12 -5.23 -22.74
N GLU A 429 18.20 -5.81 -22.28
CA GLU A 429 18.34 -7.26 -22.12
C GLU A 429 17.25 -7.79 -21.15
N LYS A 430 17.10 -7.16 -19.99
CA LYS A 430 16.04 -7.52 -19.03
C LYS A 430 14.62 -7.31 -19.58
N LEU A 431 14.39 -6.29 -20.40
CA LEU A 431 13.12 -6.09 -21.07
C LEU A 431 12.79 -7.27 -21.99
N GLU A 432 13.73 -7.70 -22.82
CA GLU A 432 13.52 -8.83 -23.73
C GLU A 432 13.35 -10.15 -22.98
N GLU A 433 14.07 -10.35 -21.87
CA GLU A 433 13.86 -11.49 -20.97
C GLU A 433 12.44 -11.49 -20.40
N THR A 434 11.94 -10.33 -19.92
CA THR A 434 10.60 -10.20 -19.37
C THR A 434 9.51 -10.43 -20.41
N LYS A 435 9.68 -9.92 -21.63
CA LYS A 435 8.77 -10.20 -22.75
C LYS A 435 8.72 -11.69 -23.09
N LYS A 436 9.90 -12.30 -23.21
CA LYS A 436 10.02 -13.74 -23.50
C LYS A 436 9.35 -14.58 -22.42
N MET A 437 9.54 -14.24 -21.16
CA MET A 437 8.90 -14.89 -20.04
C MET A 437 7.36 -14.85 -20.14
N LEU A 438 6.80 -13.68 -20.48
CA LEU A 438 5.36 -13.51 -20.62
C LEU A 438 4.80 -14.39 -21.76
N GLU A 439 5.49 -14.45 -22.91
CA GLU A 439 5.13 -15.34 -24.02
C GLU A 439 5.24 -16.83 -23.64
N GLN A 440 6.24 -17.22 -22.82
CA GLN A 440 6.38 -18.60 -22.31
C GLN A 440 5.23 -18.98 -21.38
N ALA A 441 4.77 -18.05 -20.53
CA ALA A 441 3.61 -18.29 -19.66
C ALA A 441 2.35 -18.58 -20.49
N PHE A 442 2.08 -17.78 -21.51
CA PHE A 442 0.95 -18.02 -22.43
C PHE A 442 1.09 -19.36 -23.17
N SER A 443 2.28 -19.66 -23.72
CA SER A 443 2.53 -20.92 -24.43
C SER A 443 2.31 -22.12 -23.52
N PHE A 444 2.76 -22.05 -22.28
CA PHE A 444 2.54 -23.14 -21.32
C PHE A 444 1.05 -23.35 -21.04
N LEU A 445 0.29 -22.28 -20.78
CA LEU A 445 -1.14 -22.37 -20.53
C LEU A 445 -1.91 -22.94 -21.74
N GLU A 446 -1.59 -22.49 -22.96
CA GLU A 446 -2.17 -23.02 -24.19
C GLU A 446 -1.89 -24.50 -24.37
N GLU A 447 -0.64 -24.96 -24.17
CA GLU A 447 -0.26 -26.35 -24.36
C GLU A 447 -0.84 -27.28 -23.29
N CYS A 448 -0.89 -26.83 -22.03
CA CYS A 448 -1.34 -27.63 -20.90
C CYS A 448 -2.85 -27.65 -20.74
N PHE A 449 -3.50 -26.50 -20.85
CA PHE A 449 -4.92 -26.33 -20.53
C PHE A 449 -5.78 -25.96 -21.74
N GLY A 450 -5.15 -25.56 -22.85
CA GLY A 450 -5.85 -25.08 -24.04
C GLY A 450 -6.43 -23.67 -23.85
N GLU A 451 -7.39 -23.31 -24.70
CA GLU A 451 -8.11 -22.03 -24.59
C GLU A 451 -9.27 -22.17 -23.57
N GLY A 452 -8.93 -22.41 -22.31
CA GLY A 452 -9.87 -22.70 -21.22
C GLY A 452 -10.03 -21.58 -20.19
N GLN A 453 -10.62 -21.92 -19.06
CA GLN A 453 -10.84 -21.00 -17.94
C GLN A 453 -9.54 -20.50 -17.32
N GLU A 454 -8.50 -21.33 -17.35
CA GLU A 454 -7.17 -21.02 -16.83
C GLU A 454 -6.51 -19.87 -17.59
N LEU A 455 -6.61 -19.87 -18.91
CA LEU A 455 -6.11 -18.80 -19.74
C LEU A 455 -6.86 -17.49 -19.49
N LEU A 456 -8.20 -17.56 -19.38
CA LEU A 456 -9.05 -16.43 -19.05
C LEU A 456 -8.71 -15.84 -17.68
N LEU A 457 -8.47 -16.69 -16.68
CA LEU A 457 -8.06 -16.28 -15.34
C LEU A 457 -6.74 -15.53 -15.39
N PHE A 458 -5.75 -16.07 -16.09
CA PHE A 458 -4.43 -15.46 -16.25
C PHE A 458 -4.51 -14.08 -16.94
N GLU A 459 -5.26 -13.97 -18.04
CA GLU A 459 -5.48 -12.70 -18.74
C GLU A 459 -6.19 -11.66 -17.87
N THR A 460 -7.22 -12.10 -17.13
CA THR A 460 -7.97 -11.21 -16.24
C THR A 460 -7.08 -10.73 -15.11
N GLY A 461 -6.23 -11.59 -14.57
CA GLY A 461 -5.25 -11.24 -13.55
C GLY A 461 -4.21 -10.23 -14.05
N LEU A 462 -3.66 -10.44 -15.25
CA LEU A 462 -2.74 -9.49 -15.89
C LEU A 462 -3.39 -8.13 -16.18
N THR A 463 -4.67 -8.14 -16.58
CA THR A 463 -5.43 -6.90 -16.84
C THR A 463 -5.77 -6.16 -15.56
N GLY A 464 -6.05 -6.88 -14.49
CA GLY A 464 -6.39 -6.32 -13.18
C GLY A 464 -5.19 -5.76 -12.40
N ASP A 465 -3.98 -6.18 -12.72
CA ASP A 465 -2.76 -5.61 -12.13
C ASP A 465 -2.27 -4.42 -12.96
N ASP A 466 -2.26 -3.22 -12.35
CA ASP A 466 -1.86 -1.98 -13.03
C ASP A 466 -0.45 -2.05 -13.61
N ARG A 467 0.48 -2.74 -12.96
CA ARG A 467 1.87 -2.89 -13.39
C ARG A 467 1.95 -3.74 -14.66
N CYS A 468 1.24 -4.86 -14.67
CA CYS A 468 1.18 -5.75 -15.84
C CYS A 468 0.49 -5.05 -17.01
N SER A 469 -0.62 -4.37 -16.79
CA SER A 469 -1.36 -3.66 -17.85
C SER A 469 -0.55 -2.51 -18.45
N ILE A 470 0.18 -1.74 -17.64
CA ILE A 470 1.11 -0.70 -18.08
C ILE A 470 2.24 -1.31 -18.91
N PHE A 471 2.87 -2.40 -18.42
CA PHE A 471 3.95 -3.09 -19.12
C PHE A 471 3.50 -3.58 -20.50
N ILE A 472 2.36 -4.28 -20.56
CA ILE A 472 1.79 -4.79 -21.81
C ILE A 472 1.42 -3.66 -22.78
N SER A 473 0.87 -2.56 -22.25
CA SER A 473 0.52 -1.39 -23.06
C SER A 473 1.75 -0.71 -23.67
N GLN A 474 2.85 -0.61 -22.90
CA GLN A 474 4.08 0.08 -23.35
C GLN A 474 4.95 -0.78 -24.27
N TYR A 475 5.08 -2.07 -23.96
CA TYR A 475 6.07 -2.94 -24.61
C TYR A 475 5.45 -4.02 -25.49
N GLY A 476 4.13 -4.23 -25.39
CA GLY A 476 3.39 -5.21 -26.17
C GLY A 476 3.55 -6.64 -25.64
N CYS A 477 2.54 -7.48 -25.92
CA CYS A 477 2.57 -8.93 -25.76
C CYS A 477 1.63 -9.53 -26.83
N PRO A 478 2.14 -10.12 -27.91
CA PRO A 478 1.32 -10.66 -28.99
C PRO A 478 0.30 -11.70 -28.54
N SER A 479 0.71 -12.62 -27.66
CA SER A 479 -0.18 -13.66 -27.12
C SER A 479 -1.33 -13.06 -26.32
N TYR A 480 -1.09 -12.05 -25.47
CA TYR A 480 -2.13 -11.35 -24.75
C TYR A 480 -3.18 -10.73 -25.69
N PHE A 481 -2.75 -9.98 -26.69
CA PHE A 481 -3.68 -9.34 -27.62
C PHE A 481 -4.46 -10.35 -28.47
N LYS A 482 -3.82 -11.46 -28.87
CA LYS A 482 -4.48 -12.56 -29.59
C LYS A 482 -5.67 -13.11 -28.80
N HIS A 483 -5.49 -13.33 -27.50
CA HIS A 483 -6.54 -13.92 -26.65
C HIS A 483 -7.59 -12.88 -26.26
N CYS A 484 -7.22 -11.64 -25.97
CA CYS A 484 -8.18 -10.56 -25.72
C CYS A 484 -9.14 -10.33 -26.92
N GLU A 485 -8.66 -10.45 -28.17
CA GLU A 485 -9.52 -10.39 -29.34
C GLU A 485 -10.54 -11.52 -29.36
N LEU A 486 -10.13 -12.75 -29.03
CA LEU A 486 -11.03 -13.91 -28.93
C LEU A 486 -12.10 -13.71 -27.83
N LEU A 487 -11.74 -13.15 -26.69
CA LEU A 487 -12.68 -12.82 -25.62
C LEU A 487 -13.71 -11.76 -26.02
N LEU A 488 -13.32 -10.75 -26.78
CA LEU A 488 -14.23 -9.74 -27.32
C LEU A 488 -15.23 -10.35 -28.31
N TYR A 489 -14.77 -11.27 -29.15
CA TYR A 489 -15.65 -11.99 -30.08
C TYR A 489 -16.63 -12.91 -29.35
N SER A 490 -16.18 -13.67 -28.36
CA SER A 490 -17.05 -14.56 -27.57
C SER A 490 -18.08 -13.77 -26.75
N LYS A 491 -17.71 -12.63 -26.21
CA LYS A 491 -18.62 -11.74 -25.46
C LYS A 491 -19.70 -11.18 -26.38
N LYS A 492 -19.33 -10.72 -27.55
CA LYS A 492 -20.26 -10.22 -28.57
C LYS A 492 -21.17 -11.31 -29.13
N GLU A 493 -20.67 -12.54 -29.31
CA GLU A 493 -21.46 -13.70 -29.68
C GLU A 493 -22.49 -14.06 -28.60
N ASN A 494 -22.10 -14.04 -27.33
CA ASN A 494 -23.00 -14.30 -26.20
C ASN A 494 -24.06 -13.21 -26.04
N GLU A 495 -23.73 -11.95 -26.26
CA GLU A 495 -24.69 -10.84 -26.31
C GLU A 495 -25.72 -11.03 -27.44
N LEU A 496 -25.24 -11.34 -28.66
CA LEU A 496 -26.10 -11.62 -29.80
C LEU A 496 -26.99 -12.87 -29.58
N ARG A 497 -26.45 -13.91 -28.96
CA ARG A 497 -27.25 -15.12 -28.60
C ARG A 497 -28.33 -14.80 -27.59
N LYS A 498 -28.07 -13.89 -26.65
CA LYS A 498 -29.03 -13.43 -25.65
C LYS A 498 -30.13 -12.60 -26.32
N GLU A 499 -29.76 -11.62 -27.16
CA GLU A 499 -30.71 -10.83 -27.94
C GLU A 499 -31.58 -11.69 -28.85
N CYS A 500 -31.00 -12.68 -29.54
CA CYS A 500 -31.77 -13.63 -30.37
C CYS A 500 -32.73 -14.49 -29.52
N ARG A 501 -32.39 -14.83 -28.29
CA ARG A 501 -33.27 -15.58 -27.40
C ARG A 501 -34.43 -14.74 -26.90
N ASP A 502 -34.13 -13.51 -26.50
CA ASP A 502 -35.14 -12.54 -26.06
C ASP A 502 -36.15 -12.21 -27.18
N LEU A 503 -35.68 -12.13 -28.45
CA LEU A 503 -36.53 -11.93 -29.65
C LEU A 503 -37.38 -13.17 -30.02
N LEU A 504 -37.03 -14.37 -29.56
CA LEU A 504 -37.79 -15.58 -29.83
C LEU A 504 -38.81 -15.88 -28.70
N GLU A 505 -38.71 -15.20 -27.56
CA GLU A 505 -39.63 -15.28 -26.44
C GLU A 505 -40.70 -14.17 -26.45
N GLU A 506 -40.56 -13.14 -27.32
CA GLU A 506 -41.61 -12.18 -27.72
C GLU A 506 -42.43 -12.74 -28.89
#